data_d9ccacee0827f8f89b8c484fc5937e11
#
_entry.id   d9ccacee0827f8f89b8c484fc5937e11
#
_cell.length_a   1.000
_cell.length_b   1.000
_cell.length_c   1.000
_cell.angle_alpha   90.00
_cell.angle_beta   90.00
_cell.angle_gamma   90.00
#
_symmetry.space_group_name_H-M   'P 1'
#
loop_
_entity.id
_entity.type
_entity.pdbx_description
1 polymer ?
#
loop_
_entity_poly.entity_id
_entity_poly.type
_entity_poly.pdbx_seq_one_letter_code
_entity_poly.pdbx_strand_id
1 'polypeptide(L)'
;MRIGIVIGTRPEVMKNYAIVQALRAAEVDFFVLHTNQHQDPLLRETIFSQMGYAPDFIFPQPYSVGAAIDWVCDLIHSLQIDLILV
;
A
#
# COMPACT_ATOMS: atom_id res chain seq x y z
N MET A 1 1.01 -15.61 -8.41
CA MET A 1 1.76 -14.34 -8.37
C MET A 1 1.23 -13.49 -7.23
N ARG A 2 2.12 -12.89 -6.46
CA ARG A 2 1.76 -11.95 -5.40
C ARG A 2 2.24 -10.57 -5.78
N ILE A 3 1.34 -9.59 -5.69
CA ILE A 3 1.62 -8.21 -6.09
C ILE A 3 1.59 -7.33 -4.84
N GLY A 4 2.58 -6.46 -4.70
CA GLY A 4 2.60 -5.43 -3.67
C GLY A 4 2.34 -4.08 -4.28
N ILE A 5 1.39 -3.32 -3.73
CA ILE A 5 1.10 -1.95 -4.15
C ILE A 5 1.62 -1.03 -3.08
N VAL A 6 2.58 -0.18 -3.43
CA VAL A 6 3.18 0.78 -2.48
C VAL A 6 2.50 2.13 -2.66
N ILE A 7 1.89 2.61 -1.59
CA ILE A 7 1.13 3.86 -1.58
C ILE A 7 1.67 4.73 -0.45
N GLY A 8 1.91 6.02 -0.72
CA GLY A 8 2.41 6.94 0.30
C GLY A 8 1.56 8.18 0.51
N THR A 9 0.76 8.57 -0.49
CA THR A 9 0.02 9.82 -0.47
C THR A 9 -1.43 9.61 -0.84
N ARG A 10 -2.27 10.61 -0.55
CA ARG A 10 -3.70 10.58 -0.87
C ARG A 10 -3.97 10.37 -2.37
N PRO A 11 -3.33 11.12 -3.29
CA PRO A 11 -3.56 10.88 -4.72
C PRO A 11 -3.26 9.47 -5.17
N GLU A 12 -2.27 8.82 -4.56
CA GLU A 12 -1.92 7.45 -4.89
C GLU A 12 -3.00 6.46 -4.46
N VAL A 13 -3.67 6.71 -3.34
CA VAL A 13 -4.82 5.89 -2.91
C VAL A 13 -5.91 5.93 -3.97
N MET A 14 -6.21 7.11 -4.48
CA MET A 14 -7.25 7.29 -5.49
C MET A 14 -6.85 6.69 -6.83
N LYS A 15 -5.60 6.90 -7.26
CA LYS A 15 -5.09 6.38 -8.54
C LYS A 15 -5.08 4.86 -8.57
N ASN A 16 -4.81 4.22 -7.45
CA ASN A 16 -4.72 2.77 -7.39
C ASN A 16 -6.06 2.07 -7.22
N TYR A 17 -7.14 2.82 -7.10
CA TYR A 17 -8.48 2.24 -6.96
C TYR A 17 -8.81 1.27 -8.10
N ALA A 18 -8.59 1.69 -9.34
CA ALA A 18 -8.89 0.87 -10.51
C ALA A 18 -8.03 -0.39 -10.55
N ILE A 19 -6.76 -0.27 -10.14
CA ILE A 19 -5.84 -1.41 -10.08
C ILE A 19 -6.32 -2.41 -9.03
N VAL A 20 -6.73 -1.94 -7.86
CA VAL A 20 -7.26 -2.82 -6.80
C VAL A 20 -8.51 -3.55 -7.28
N GLN A 21 -9.42 -2.85 -7.95
CA GLN A 21 -10.63 -3.49 -8.47
C GLN A 21 -10.29 -4.54 -9.52
N ALA A 22 -9.34 -4.25 -10.41
CA ALA A 22 -8.91 -5.21 -11.43
C ALA A 22 -8.28 -6.46 -10.81
N LEU A 23 -7.45 -6.29 -9.78
CA LEU A 23 -6.80 -7.42 -9.10
C LEU A 23 -7.82 -8.28 -8.36
N ARG A 24 -8.82 -7.66 -7.74
CA ARG A 24 -9.90 -8.40 -7.08
C ARG A 24 -10.71 -9.21 -8.09
N ALA A 25 -11.04 -8.60 -9.22
CA ALA A 25 -11.81 -9.28 -10.28
C ALA A 25 -11.04 -10.45 -10.87
N ALA A 26 -9.71 -10.32 -10.98
CA ALA A 26 -8.85 -11.39 -11.50
C ALA A 26 -8.47 -12.43 -10.44
N GLU A 27 -8.87 -12.24 -9.20
CA GLU A 27 -8.55 -13.12 -8.08
C GLU A 27 -7.04 -13.29 -7.89
N VAL A 28 -6.29 -12.20 -8.09
CA VAL A 28 -4.84 -12.17 -7.89
C VAL A 28 -4.54 -11.76 -6.45
N ASP A 29 -3.62 -12.46 -5.80
CA ASP A 29 -3.17 -12.10 -4.47
C ASP A 29 -2.42 -10.77 -4.50
N PHE A 30 -2.81 -9.82 -3.68
CA PHE A 30 -2.12 -8.55 -3.58
C PHE A 30 -2.13 -8.03 -2.14
N PHE A 31 -1.14 -7.18 -1.86
CA PHE A 31 -1.02 -6.50 -0.57
C PHE A 31 -0.86 -5.01 -0.81
N VAL A 32 -1.51 -4.19 0.01
CA VAL A 32 -1.35 -2.73 -0.02
C VAL A 32 -0.40 -2.33 1.10
N LEU A 33 0.73 -1.73 0.73
CA LEU A 33 1.78 -1.32 1.66
C LEU A 33 1.77 0.20 1.73
N HIS A 34 1.38 0.76 2.88
CA HIS A 34 1.26 2.20 3.06
C HIS A 34 2.50 2.75 3.76
N THR A 35 3.25 3.62 3.10
CA THR A 35 4.49 4.18 3.66
C THR A 35 4.23 5.24 4.74
N ASN A 36 3.00 5.74 4.83
CA ASN A 36 2.60 6.66 5.90
C ASN A 36 3.39 7.98 5.90
N GLN A 37 3.61 8.53 4.70
CA GLN A 37 4.34 9.78 4.52
C GLN A 37 3.61 10.96 5.16
N HIS A 38 2.29 10.98 5.08
CA HIS A 38 1.44 11.98 5.70
C HIS A 38 0.85 11.41 6.97
N GLN A 39 1.09 12.09 8.09
CA GLN A 39 0.84 11.55 9.42
C GLN A 39 -0.55 11.88 9.97
N ASP A 40 -1.56 11.96 9.12
CA ASP A 40 -2.92 12.19 9.56
C ASP A 40 -3.74 10.91 9.44
N PRO A 41 -3.90 10.14 10.54
CA PRO A 41 -4.63 8.88 10.50
C PRO A 41 -6.08 9.04 10.07
N LEU A 42 -6.71 10.15 10.45
CA LEU A 42 -8.12 10.39 10.12
C LEU A 42 -8.31 10.56 8.62
N LEU A 43 -7.44 11.35 7.96
CA LEU A 43 -7.50 11.53 6.51
C LEU A 43 -7.24 10.22 5.78
N ARG A 44 -6.27 9.44 6.25
CA ARG A 44 -5.95 8.14 5.67
C ARG A 44 -7.17 7.21 5.73
N GLU A 45 -7.77 7.08 6.91
CA GLU A 45 -8.92 6.22 7.11
C GLU A 45 -10.11 6.64 6.26
N THR A 46 -10.36 7.95 6.17
CA THR A 46 -11.46 8.49 5.39
C THR A 46 -11.29 8.16 3.90
N ILE A 47 -10.11 8.38 3.34
CA ILE A 47 -9.84 8.13 1.93
C ILE A 47 -9.98 6.65 1.60
N PHE A 48 -9.37 5.77 2.39
CA PHE A 48 -9.48 4.33 2.15
C PHE A 48 -10.91 3.83 2.30
N SER A 49 -11.65 4.36 3.27
CA SER A 49 -13.06 4.02 3.44
C SER A 49 -13.89 4.40 2.21
N GLN A 50 -13.64 5.58 1.63
CA GLN A 50 -14.33 6.02 0.42
C GLN A 50 -13.95 5.17 -0.80
N MET A 51 -12.70 4.71 -0.88
CA MET A 51 -12.23 3.91 -2.01
C MET A 51 -12.56 2.42 -1.88
N GLY A 52 -13.01 1.97 -0.74
CA GLY A 52 -13.43 0.58 -0.56
C GLY A 52 -12.30 -0.42 -0.45
N TYR A 53 -11.12 0.02 -0.07
CA TYR A 53 -10.01 -0.89 0.27
C TYR A 53 -9.17 -0.29 1.40
N ALA A 54 -8.29 -1.08 1.97
CA ALA A 54 -7.51 -0.65 3.12
C ALA A 54 -6.06 -1.13 2.97
N PRO A 55 -5.10 -0.43 3.63
CA PRO A 55 -3.74 -0.93 3.64
C PRO A 55 -3.65 -2.22 4.47
N ASP A 56 -2.87 -3.17 3.97
CA ASP A 56 -2.58 -4.40 4.72
C ASP A 56 -1.46 -4.17 5.73
N PHE A 57 -0.51 -3.30 5.37
CA PHE A 57 0.60 -2.94 6.25
C PHE A 57 0.82 -1.44 6.19
N ILE A 58 1.09 -0.83 7.34
CA ILE A 58 1.34 0.60 7.47
C ILE A 58 2.71 0.78 8.11
N PHE A 59 3.57 1.59 7.45
CA PHE A 59 4.90 1.88 7.99
C PHE A 59 4.76 2.62 9.33
N PRO A 60 5.46 2.18 10.38
CA PRO A 60 5.40 2.86 11.66
C PRO A 60 6.12 4.21 11.62
N GLN A 61 5.61 5.16 12.39
CA GLN A 61 6.24 6.47 12.54
C GLN A 61 7.50 6.39 13.39
N PRO A 62 8.49 7.30 13.19
CA PRO A 62 8.50 8.39 12.21
C PRO A 62 8.93 7.93 10.81
N TYR A 63 8.43 8.63 9.78
CA TYR A 63 8.77 8.32 8.40
C TYR A 63 10.18 8.80 8.06
N SER A 64 10.93 7.95 7.36
CA SER A 64 12.13 8.35 6.64
C SER A 64 12.23 7.51 5.37
N VAL A 65 12.80 8.09 4.32
CA VAL A 65 12.90 7.39 3.03
C VAL A 65 13.71 6.11 3.16
N GLY A 66 14.87 6.18 3.82
CA GLY A 66 15.73 5.00 3.99
C GLY A 66 15.06 3.89 4.77
N ALA A 67 14.42 4.23 5.89
CA ALA A 67 13.73 3.23 6.71
C ALA A 67 12.53 2.64 5.99
N ALA A 68 11.81 3.46 5.21
CA ALA A 68 10.67 2.97 4.44
C ALA A 68 11.10 2.00 3.33
N ILE A 69 12.22 2.28 2.66
CA ILE A 69 12.79 1.37 1.66
C ILE A 69 13.15 0.03 2.29
N ASP A 70 13.83 0.03 3.42
CA ASP A 70 14.19 -1.20 4.12
C ASP A 70 12.93 -1.97 4.54
N TRP A 71 11.93 -1.28 5.03
CA TRP A 71 10.66 -1.89 5.44
C TRP A 71 9.96 -2.57 4.27
N VAL A 72 9.91 -1.91 3.10
CA VAL A 72 9.31 -2.50 1.89
C VAL A 72 10.10 -3.72 1.45
N CYS A 73 11.44 -3.65 1.47
CA CYS A 73 12.28 -4.78 1.11
C CYS A 73 12.04 -5.99 2.03
N ASP A 74 11.91 -5.75 3.33
CA ASP A 74 11.61 -6.81 4.29
C ASP A 74 10.27 -7.47 4.01
N LEU A 75 9.25 -6.67 3.68
CA LEU A 75 7.93 -7.20 3.35
C LEU A 75 7.94 -7.98 2.04
N ILE A 76 8.70 -7.53 1.04
CA ILE A 76 8.85 -8.27 -0.22
C ILE A 76 9.35 -9.68 0.07
N HIS A 77 10.36 -9.81 0.91
CA HIS A 77 10.89 -11.12 1.27
C HIS A 77 9.91 -11.94 2.13
N SER A 78 9.36 -11.33 3.17
CA SER A 78 8.49 -12.02 4.11
C SER A 78 7.20 -12.52 3.45
N LEU A 79 6.63 -11.73 2.55
CA LEU A 79 5.36 -12.03 1.90
C LEU A 79 5.56 -12.74 0.56
N GLN A 80 6.80 -12.90 0.12
CA GLN A 80 7.13 -13.50 -1.17
C GLN A 80 6.43 -12.76 -2.32
N ILE A 81 6.57 -11.44 -2.34
CA ILE A 81 5.99 -10.60 -3.37
C ILE A 81 6.80 -10.72 -4.65
N ASP A 82 6.12 -10.95 -5.78
CA ASP A 82 6.75 -11.14 -7.08
C ASP A 82 6.87 -9.85 -7.88
N LEU A 83 5.94 -8.91 -7.68
CA LEU A 83 5.88 -7.67 -8.45
C LEU A 83 5.45 -6.52 -7.54
N ILE A 84 6.14 -5.39 -7.65
CA ILE A 84 5.81 -4.17 -6.93
C ILE A 84 5.26 -3.14 -7.92
N LEU A 85 4.12 -2.56 -7.58
CA LEU A 85 3.54 -1.43 -8.28
C LEU A 85 3.71 -0.17 -7.42
N VAL A 86 4.28 0.86 -8.01
CA VAL A 86 4.51 2.15 -7.34
C VAL A 86 3.87 3.29 -8.09
#